data_f5d1e1e36b74bee94c35d48009ae4d46
#
_entry.id   f5d1e1e36b74bee94c35d48009ae4d46
#
_cell.length_a   1.000
_cell.length_b   1.000
_cell.length_c   1.000
_cell.angle_alpha   90.00
_cell.angle_beta   90.00
_cell.angle_gamma   90.00
#
_symmetry.space_group_name_H-M   'P 1'
#
loop_
_entity.id
_entity.type
_entity.pdbx_description
1 polymer ?
#
loop_
_entity_poly.entity_id
_entity_poly.type
_entity_poly.pdbx_seq_one_letter_code
_entity_poly.pdbx_strand_id
1 'polypeptide(L)'
;MQSNIQNTLIPSVIEKTQFGERTYDIYSRLLEERIIFLGQGIEDTIANSIIAQLLFLEKEDAEKDITLYVNSPGGQVSSTLAMYDTMQLIKPDVSTVCLGMAASGGALILLGGAKGKRFALPHSEIMIHQPLGGAQGQATDIAIHADHIVQTKKLLLLGLMVSLEP
;
A
#
# COMPACT_ATOMS: atom_id res chain seq x y z
N MET A 1 -24.45 17.49 -6.09
CA MET A 1 -23.07 17.42 -5.61
C MET A 1 -22.18 17.23 -6.83
N GLN A 2 -21.41 18.26 -7.21
CA GLN A 2 -20.46 18.14 -8.31
C GLN A 2 -19.26 17.35 -7.82
N SER A 3 -19.00 16.20 -8.44
CA SER A 3 -17.75 15.46 -8.27
C SER A 3 -16.63 16.33 -8.82
N ASN A 4 -15.80 16.91 -7.94
CA ASN A 4 -14.53 17.48 -8.35
C ASN A 4 -13.64 16.33 -8.83
N ILE A 5 -13.67 16.07 -10.12
CA ILE A 5 -12.64 15.25 -10.78
C ILE A 5 -11.37 16.12 -10.72
N GLN A 6 -10.54 15.91 -9.73
CA GLN A 6 -9.16 16.42 -9.76
C GLN A 6 -8.43 15.65 -10.86
N ASN A 7 -8.38 16.24 -12.05
CA ASN A 7 -7.51 15.76 -13.12
C ASN A 7 -6.06 15.99 -12.68
N THR A 8 -5.48 15.02 -12.00
CA THR A 8 -4.05 15.01 -11.72
C THR A 8 -3.34 14.79 -13.05
N LEU A 9 -2.60 15.80 -13.53
CA LEU A 9 -1.80 15.66 -14.75
C LEU A 9 -0.70 14.61 -14.50
N ILE A 10 -0.80 13.45 -15.14
CA ILE A 10 0.24 12.42 -15.10
C ILE A 10 1.24 12.73 -16.22
N PRO A 11 2.51 13.04 -15.92
CA PRO A 11 3.52 13.34 -16.94
C PRO A 11 3.79 12.13 -17.82
N SER A 12 4.02 12.36 -19.11
CA SER A 12 4.49 11.35 -20.05
C SER A 12 5.98 11.48 -20.27
N VAL A 13 6.65 10.35 -20.42
CA VAL A 13 8.09 10.22 -20.71
C VAL A 13 8.26 9.56 -22.08
N ILE A 14 9.15 10.10 -22.91
CA ILE A 14 9.49 9.51 -24.21
C ILE A 14 10.84 8.84 -24.10
N GLU A 15 10.88 7.55 -24.33
CA GLU A 15 12.10 6.76 -24.38
C GLU A 15 12.49 6.49 -25.84
N LYS A 16 13.74 6.78 -26.18
CA LYS A 16 14.30 6.50 -27.52
C LYS A 16 14.97 5.13 -27.51
N THR A 17 14.47 4.22 -28.29
CA THR A 17 15.06 2.89 -28.50
C THR A 17 15.57 2.74 -29.90
N GLN A 18 16.37 1.71 -30.16
CA GLN A 18 16.81 1.38 -31.51
C GLN A 18 15.68 1.02 -32.50
N PHE A 19 14.46 0.75 -31.96
CA PHE A 19 13.27 0.42 -32.72
C PHE A 19 12.28 1.59 -32.85
N GLY A 20 12.61 2.78 -32.36
CA GLY A 20 11.78 3.97 -32.39
C GLY A 20 11.54 4.58 -31.02
N GLU A 21 10.62 5.51 -30.96
CA GLU A 21 10.20 6.20 -29.72
C GLU A 21 9.02 5.48 -29.09
N ARG A 22 9.06 5.28 -27.76
CA ARG A 22 7.95 4.78 -26.95
C ARG A 22 7.55 5.82 -25.91
N THR A 23 6.26 6.04 -25.77
CA THR A 23 5.71 6.96 -24.78
C THR A 23 5.11 6.16 -23.63
N TYR A 24 5.50 6.50 -22.42
CA TYR A 24 4.97 5.95 -21.16
C TYR A 24 4.41 7.07 -20.30
N ASP A 25 3.43 6.81 -19.46
CA ASP A 25 3.22 7.64 -18.29
C ASP A 25 4.34 7.36 -17.26
N ILE A 26 4.56 8.30 -16.34
CA ILE A 26 5.69 8.20 -15.40
C ILE A 26 5.58 6.97 -14.47
N TYR A 27 4.36 6.58 -14.07
CA TYR A 27 4.18 5.42 -13.20
C TYR A 27 4.44 4.11 -13.94
N SER A 28 3.97 3.99 -15.19
CA SER A 28 4.28 2.84 -16.04
C SER A 28 5.79 2.71 -16.30
N ARG A 29 6.49 3.83 -16.49
CA ARG A 29 7.95 3.80 -16.68
C ARG A 29 8.68 3.38 -15.40
N LEU A 30 8.23 3.85 -14.24
CA LEU A 30 8.79 3.44 -12.95
C LEU A 30 8.50 1.97 -12.63
N LEU A 31 7.35 1.45 -13.05
CA LEU A 31 7.00 0.05 -12.88
C LEU A 31 7.97 -0.89 -13.61
N GLU A 32 8.48 -0.51 -14.79
CA GLU A 32 9.53 -1.26 -15.50
C GLU A 32 10.83 -1.38 -14.66
N GLU A 33 11.09 -0.39 -13.78
CA GLU A 33 12.21 -0.42 -12.83
C GLU A 33 11.81 -1.06 -11.48
N ARG A 34 10.65 -1.75 -11.44
CA ARG A 34 10.10 -2.42 -10.26
C ARG A 34 9.75 -1.48 -9.11
N ILE A 35 9.35 -0.25 -9.43
CA ILE A 35 9.00 0.80 -8.49
C ILE A 35 7.49 1.02 -8.51
N ILE A 36 6.86 0.93 -7.32
CA ILE A 36 5.43 1.15 -7.11
C ILE A 36 5.24 2.33 -6.14
N PHE A 37 4.17 3.11 -6.32
CA PHE A 37 3.80 4.21 -5.44
C PHE A 37 2.44 4.00 -4.79
N LEU A 38 2.41 4.05 -3.46
CA LEU A 38 1.21 4.29 -2.66
C LEU A 38 1.20 5.76 -2.22
N GLY A 39 0.67 6.64 -3.07
CA GLY A 39 0.73 8.09 -2.88
C GLY A 39 -0.59 8.75 -2.44
N GLN A 40 -1.54 7.97 -1.90
CA GLN A 40 -2.86 8.47 -1.53
C GLN A 40 -3.53 7.61 -0.46
N GLY A 41 -4.78 7.94 -0.09
CA GLY A 41 -5.59 7.13 0.81
C GLY A 41 -5.85 5.72 0.26
N ILE A 42 -5.94 4.75 1.17
CA ILE A 42 -6.15 3.34 0.83
C ILE A 42 -7.64 3.06 0.70
N GLU A 43 -8.04 2.72 -0.52
CA GLU A 43 -9.37 2.24 -0.89
C GLU A 43 -9.23 1.05 -1.85
N ASP A 44 -10.33 0.36 -2.16
CA ASP A 44 -10.32 -0.87 -2.96
C ASP A 44 -9.66 -0.68 -4.33
N THR A 45 -9.91 0.44 -5.00
CA THR A 45 -9.34 0.74 -6.33
C THR A 45 -7.82 0.78 -6.31
N ILE A 46 -7.25 1.48 -5.31
CA ILE A 46 -5.80 1.60 -5.16
C ILE A 46 -5.19 0.28 -4.70
N ALA A 47 -5.83 -0.41 -3.76
CA ALA A 47 -5.34 -1.71 -3.29
C ALA A 47 -5.28 -2.71 -4.44
N ASN A 48 -6.34 -2.83 -5.23
CA ASN A 48 -6.38 -3.72 -6.39
C ASN A 48 -5.31 -3.36 -7.43
N SER A 49 -5.07 -2.07 -7.67
CA SER A 49 -4.02 -1.62 -8.59
C SER A 49 -2.62 -2.03 -8.10
N ILE A 50 -2.31 -1.81 -6.82
CA ILE A 50 -1.00 -2.17 -6.23
C ILE A 50 -0.83 -3.69 -6.21
N ILE A 51 -1.84 -4.44 -5.82
CA ILE A 51 -1.83 -5.91 -5.85
C ILE A 51 -1.55 -6.43 -7.26
N ALA A 52 -2.22 -5.89 -8.28
CA ALA A 52 -1.98 -6.28 -9.66
C ALA A 52 -0.54 -5.99 -10.10
N GLN A 53 0.04 -4.85 -9.70
CA GLN A 53 1.43 -4.50 -9.99
C GLN A 53 2.41 -5.45 -9.29
N LEU A 54 2.17 -5.80 -8.02
CA LEU A 54 3.00 -6.76 -7.27
C LEU A 54 3.00 -8.13 -7.95
N LEU A 55 1.84 -8.66 -8.31
CA LEU A 55 1.70 -9.95 -8.99
C LEU A 55 2.31 -9.93 -10.40
N PHE A 56 2.18 -8.83 -11.12
CA PHE A 56 2.82 -8.64 -12.42
C PHE A 56 4.35 -8.69 -12.31
N LEU A 57 4.93 -7.96 -11.35
CA LEU A 57 6.37 -7.92 -11.15
C LEU A 57 6.94 -9.25 -10.65
N GLU A 58 6.21 -10.00 -9.82
CA GLU A 58 6.58 -11.36 -9.45
C GLU A 58 6.68 -12.27 -10.67
N LYS A 59 5.68 -12.18 -11.57
CA LYS A 59 5.68 -12.97 -12.81
C LYS A 59 6.83 -12.62 -13.75
N GLU A 60 7.23 -11.35 -13.82
CA GLU A 60 8.34 -10.88 -14.67
C GLU A 60 9.69 -11.39 -14.16
N ASP A 61 9.95 -11.26 -12.86
CA ASP A 61 11.18 -11.75 -12.23
C ASP A 61 10.94 -11.98 -10.73
N ALA A 62 10.88 -13.22 -10.33
CA ALA A 62 10.59 -13.61 -8.96
C ALA A 62 11.78 -13.46 -7.99
N GLU A 63 12.98 -13.17 -8.50
CA GLU A 63 14.21 -13.10 -7.69
C GLU A 63 14.65 -11.66 -7.39
N LYS A 64 14.11 -10.69 -8.14
CA LYS A 64 14.45 -9.28 -7.94
C LYS A 64 13.49 -8.58 -7.01
N ASP A 65 14.02 -7.78 -6.11
CA ASP A 65 13.24 -6.94 -5.19
C ASP A 65 12.27 -5.99 -5.90
N ILE A 66 11.20 -5.67 -5.21
CA ILE A 66 10.24 -4.64 -5.59
C ILE A 66 10.38 -3.48 -4.60
N THR A 67 10.41 -2.23 -5.07
CA THR A 67 10.43 -1.05 -4.21
C THR A 67 9.05 -0.41 -4.16
N LEU A 68 8.46 -0.33 -2.96
CA LEU A 68 7.18 0.33 -2.72
C LEU A 68 7.39 1.63 -1.92
N TYR A 69 7.19 2.76 -2.58
CA TYR A 69 7.18 4.06 -1.93
C TYR A 69 5.82 4.34 -1.30
N VAL A 70 5.83 4.77 -0.04
CA VAL A 70 4.63 5.00 0.76
C VAL A 70 4.54 6.47 1.17
N ASN A 71 3.47 7.14 0.72
CA ASN A 71 3.04 8.47 1.17
C ASN A 71 1.51 8.45 1.34
N SER A 72 1.04 7.86 2.45
CA SER A 72 -0.37 7.55 2.63
C SER A 72 -0.85 7.81 4.05
N PRO A 73 -2.03 8.44 4.22
CA PRO A 73 -2.68 8.57 5.52
C PRO A 73 -3.31 7.25 6.00
N GLY A 74 -3.23 6.16 5.23
CA GLY A 74 -3.96 4.93 5.46
C GLY A 74 -5.35 4.94 4.83
N GLY A 75 -6.26 4.13 5.35
CA GLY A 75 -7.62 4.02 4.82
C GLY A 75 -8.34 2.74 5.23
N GLN A 76 -9.01 2.09 4.29
CA GLN A 76 -9.82 0.90 4.55
C GLN A 76 -8.96 -0.28 5.03
N VAL A 77 -9.38 -0.91 6.13
CA VAL A 77 -8.62 -2.01 6.75
C VAL A 77 -8.53 -3.23 5.83
N SER A 78 -9.66 -3.63 5.20
CA SER A 78 -9.69 -4.78 4.29
C SER A 78 -8.73 -4.60 3.12
N SER A 79 -8.73 -3.43 2.50
CA SER A 79 -7.87 -3.08 1.37
C SER A 79 -6.39 -3.02 1.78
N THR A 80 -6.12 -2.51 3.00
CA THR A 80 -4.76 -2.51 3.57
C THR A 80 -4.25 -3.93 3.80
N LEU A 81 -5.06 -4.79 4.43
CA LEU A 81 -4.69 -6.18 4.69
C LEU A 81 -4.49 -6.96 3.39
N ALA A 82 -5.33 -6.75 2.37
CA ALA A 82 -5.17 -7.42 1.09
C ALA A 82 -3.82 -7.08 0.42
N MET A 83 -3.37 -5.83 0.48
CA MET A 83 -2.03 -5.44 0.01
C MET A 83 -0.93 -6.06 0.87
N TYR A 84 -1.06 -5.97 2.20
CA TYR A 84 -0.09 -6.53 3.14
C TYR A 84 0.09 -8.04 2.90
N ASP A 85 -0.99 -8.79 2.85
CA ASP A 85 -0.96 -10.24 2.63
C ASP A 85 -0.35 -10.58 1.27
N THR A 86 -0.62 -9.78 0.23
CA THR A 86 0.00 -9.97 -1.09
C THR A 86 1.52 -9.74 -1.01
N MET A 87 1.99 -8.72 -0.29
CA MET A 87 3.42 -8.48 -0.08
C MET A 87 4.11 -9.65 0.63
N GLN A 88 3.40 -10.34 1.53
CA GLN A 88 3.92 -11.53 2.21
C GLN A 88 3.83 -12.81 1.37
N LEU A 89 2.89 -12.87 0.41
CA LEU A 89 2.62 -14.04 -0.42
C LEU A 89 3.62 -14.17 -1.56
N ILE A 90 3.96 -13.05 -2.22
CA ILE A 90 4.83 -13.04 -3.39
C ILE A 90 6.27 -13.40 -3.02
N LYS A 91 7.00 -13.98 -3.97
CA LYS A 91 8.37 -14.45 -3.78
C LYS A 91 9.42 -13.32 -3.69
N PRO A 92 9.32 -12.24 -4.49
CA PRO A 92 10.23 -11.11 -4.39
C PRO A 92 10.13 -10.42 -3.02
N ASP A 93 11.25 -10.02 -2.45
CA ASP A 93 11.26 -9.12 -1.31
C ASP A 93 10.67 -7.75 -1.70
N VAL A 94 9.76 -7.23 -0.88
CA VAL A 94 9.24 -5.87 -1.05
C VAL A 94 10.01 -4.93 -0.13
N SER A 95 10.83 -4.07 -0.71
CA SER A 95 11.47 -2.96 0.01
C SER A 95 10.48 -1.80 0.13
N THR A 96 10.29 -1.26 1.33
CA THR A 96 9.36 -0.15 1.57
C THR A 96 10.09 1.11 2.00
N VAL A 97 9.67 2.26 1.46
CA VAL A 97 10.28 3.57 1.74
C VAL A 97 9.21 4.59 2.06
N CYS A 98 9.18 5.12 3.27
CA CYS A 98 8.28 6.21 3.64
C CYS A 98 8.75 7.54 3.06
N LEU A 99 7.87 8.17 2.25
CA LEU A 99 8.02 9.53 1.73
C LEU A 99 6.93 10.41 2.35
N GLY A 100 7.29 11.42 3.15
CA GLY A 100 6.32 12.30 3.77
C GLY A 100 5.54 11.64 4.90
N MET A 101 4.56 10.76 4.62
CA MET A 101 3.73 10.15 5.65
C MET A 101 3.44 8.67 5.41
N ALA A 102 3.51 7.88 6.47
CA ALA A 102 2.95 6.53 6.53
C ALA A 102 2.08 6.42 7.80
N ALA A 103 0.78 6.67 7.67
CA ALA A 103 -0.13 6.68 8.81
C ALA A 103 -1.14 5.54 8.74
N SER A 104 -1.55 5.00 9.91
CA SER A 104 -2.59 3.97 10.01
C SER A 104 -2.31 2.77 9.10
N GLY A 105 -3.18 2.47 8.12
CA GLY A 105 -2.94 1.44 7.12
C GLY A 105 -1.65 1.65 6.33
N GLY A 106 -1.25 2.90 6.06
CA GLY A 106 0.03 3.22 5.41
C GLY A 106 1.24 2.77 6.25
N ALA A 107 1.16 2.90 7.58
CA ALA A 107 2.20 2.39 8.48
C ALA A 107 2.27 0.86 8.46
N LEU A 108 1.12 0.17 8.36
CA LEU A 108 1.10 -1.28 8.23
C LEU A 108 1.75 -1.74 6.92
N ILE A 109 1.48 -1.07 5.81
CA ILE A 109 2.14 -1.36 4.53
C ILE A 109 3.66 -1.11 4.61
N LEU A 110 4.10 -0.01 5.24
CA LEU A 110 5.52 0.25 5.45
C LEU A 110 6.19 -0.87 6.26
N LEU A 111 5.54 -1.32 7.34
CA LEU A 111 6.02 -2.41 8.20
C LEU A 111 5.96 -3.79 7.52
N GLY A 112 5.09 -3.96 6.52
CA GLY A 112 4.99 -5.16 5.70
C GLY A 112 6.17 -5.38 4.76
N GLY A 113 7.07 -4.43 4.61
CA GLY A 113 8.30 -4.57 3.86
C GLY A 113 9.23 -5.65 4.44
N ALA A 114 10.06 -6.24 3.60
CA ALA A 114 11.00 -7.28 3.99
C ALA A 114 11.96 -6.78 5.10
N LYS A 115 12.37 -7.70 5.97
CA LYS A 115 13.27 -7.40 7.08
C LYS A 115 14.59 -6.80 6.57
N GLY A 116 15.00 -5.66 7.15
CA GLY A 116 16.20 -4.92 6.73
C GLY A 116 16.00 -4.06 5.47
N LYS A 117 14.82 -4.09 4.84
CA LYS A 117 14.49 -3.33 3.63
C LYS A 117 13.35 -2.33 3.84
N ARG A 118 13.24 -1.78 5.06
CA ARG A 118 12.24 -0.77 5.45
C ARG A 118 12.95 0.53 5.75
N PHE A 119 12.60 1.59 5.05
CA PHE A 119 13.28 2.87 5.11
C PHE A 119 12.29 4.01 5.31
N ALA A 120 12.77 5.12 5.83
CA ALA A 120 12.05 6.38 5.91
C ALA A 120 12.98 7.54 5.62
N LEU A 121 12.51 8.54 4.90
CA LEU A 121 13.27 9.77 4.71
C LEU A 121 13.33 10.59 6.02
N PRO A 122 14.35 11.44 6.21
CA PRO A 122 14.59 12.13 7.49
C PRO A 122 13.42 12.98 8.01
N HIS A 123 12.55 13.45 7.13
CA HIS A 123 11.40 14.30 7.48
C HIS A 123 10.06 13.56 7.33
N SER A 124 10.09 12.23 7.22
CA SER A 124 8.88 11.42 7.13
C SER A 124 8.24 11.25 8.51
N GLU A 125 6.92 11.23 8.51
CA GLU A 125 6.11 10.93 9.68
C GLU A 125 5.53 9.52 9.59
N ILE A 126 5.67 8.75 10.68
CA ILE A 126 5.06 7.42 10.81
C ILE A 126 4.10 7.45 11.99
N MET A 127 2.81 7.16 11.73
CA MET A 127 1.79 7.21 12.75
C MET A 127 1.03 5.88 12.84
N ILE A 128 1.00 5.31 14.04
CA ILE A 128 0.27 4.08 14.35
C ILE A 128 -0.83 4.41 15.34
N HIS A 129 -2.04 3.97 15.03
CA HIS A 129 -3.18 4.05 15.93
C HIS A 129 -4.09 2.81 15.78
N GLN A 130 -4.97 2.61 16.73
CA GLN A 130 -5.97 1.54 16.65
C GLN A 130 -7.01 1.84 15.57
N PRO A 131 -7.68 0.80 14.99
CA PRO A 131 -8.70 1.01 13.98
C PRO A 131 -9.86 1.84 14.52
N LEU A 132 -10.39 2.72 13.68
CA LEU A 132 -11.60 3.47 13.92
C LEU A 132 -12.79 2.72 13.33
N GLY A 133 -13.91 2.73 14.03
CA GLY A 133 -15.14 2.13 13.53
C GLY A 133 -16.34 2.61 14.33
N GLY A 134 -17.53 2.40 13.78
CA GLY A 134 -18.80 2.72 14.41
C GLY A 134 -19.91 1.87 13.82
N ALA A 135 -21.03 1.77 14.54
CA ALA A 135 -22.21 1.05 14.10
C ALA A 135 -23.48 1.81 14.49
N GLN A 136 -24.50 1.69 13.64
CA GLN A 136 -25.86 2.16 13.90
C GLN A 136 -26.83 1.03 13.53
N GLY A 137 -27.93 0.91 14.27
CA GLY A 137 -28.94 -0.10 14.00
C GLY A 137 -29.53 -0.66 15.28
N GLN A 138 -30.04 -1.89 15.21
CA GLN A 138 -30.57 -2.60 16.38
C GLN A 138 -29.44 -2.99 17.34
N ALA A 139 -29.77 -3.17 18.62
CA ALA A 139 -28.78 -3.49 19.65
C ALA A 139 -27.91 -4.72 19.29
N THR A 140 -28.50 -5.74 18.71
CA THR A 140 -27.79 -6.95 18.25
C THR A 140 -26.80 -6.65 17.13
N ASP A 141 -27.18 -5.82 16.15
CA ASP A 141 -26.30 -5.43 15.04
C ASP A 141 -25.11 -4.61 15.55
N ILE A 142 -25.37 -3.69 16.48
CA ILE A 142 -24.31 -2.88 17.12
C ILE A 142 -23.33 -3.79 17.86
N ALA A 143 -23.80 -4.80 18.60
CA ALA A 143 -22.95 -5.75 19.29
C ALA A 143 -22.06 -6.56 18.32
N ILE A 144 -22.62 -7.07 17.24
CA ILE A 144 -21.89 -7.81 16.21
C ILE A 144 -20.80 -6.92 15.57
N HIS A 145 -21.14 -5.67 15.23
CA HIS A 145 -20.15 -4.74 14.66
C HIS A 145 -19.06 -4.37 15.65
N ALA A 146 -19.40 -4.16 16.93
CA ALA A 146 -18.41 -3.88 17.97
C ALA A 146 -17.42 -5.04 18.13
N ASP A 147 -17.91 -6.28 18.17
CA ASP A 147 -17.07 -7.47 18.23
C ASP A 147 -16.16 -7.59 17.00
N HIS A 148 -16.67 -7.30 15.81
CA HIS A 148 -15.86 -7.30 14.59
C HIS A 148 -14.74 -6.26 14.66
N ILE A 149 -14.99 -5.05 15.15
CA ILE A 149 -13.95 -4.01 15.31
C ILE A 149 -12.87 -4.48 16.29
N VAL A 150 -13.26 -5.13 17.40
CA VAL A 150 -12.31 -5.68 18.38
C VAL A 150 -11.47 -6.81 17.77
N GLN A 151 -12.06 -7.69 16.98
CA GLN A 151 -11.33 -8.74 16.27
C GLN A 151 -10.35 -8.15 15.24
N THR A 152 -10.79 -7.16 14.47
CA THR A 152 -9.94 -6.43 13.52
C THR A 152 -8.74 -5.78 14.23
N LYS A 153 -8.95 -5.15 15.39
CA LYS A 153 -7.86 -4.60 16.21
C LYS A 153 -6.84 -5.67 16.58
N LYS A 154 -7.29 -6.86 17.02
CA LYS A 154 -6.39 -7.97 17.37
C LYS A 154 -5.59 -8.44 16.17
N LEU A 155 -6.23 -8.56 15.00
CA LEU A 155 -5.58 -8.98 13.77
C LEU A 155 -4.48 -7.99 13.35
N LEU A 156 -4.76 -6.69 13.38
CA LEU A 156 -3.79 -5.64 13.06
C LEU A 156 -2.61 -5.64 14.03
N LEU A 157 -2.85 -5.81 15.32
CA LEU A 157 -1.79 -5.92 16.32
C LEU A 157 -0.90 -7.14 16.08
N LEU A 158 -1.48 -8.27 15.71
CA LEU A 158 -0.73 -9.48 15.39
C LEU A 158 0.19 -9.26 14.17
N GLY A 159 -0.34 -8.66 13.10
CA GLY A 159 0.45 -8.28 11.91
C GLY A 159 1.61 -7.35 12.25
N LEU A 160 1.37 -6.34 13.11
CA LEU A 160 2.42 -5.44 13.59
C LEU A 160 3.48 -6.19 14.40
N MET A 161 3.08 -7.10 15.29
CA MET A 161 4.02 -7.88 16.12
C MET A 161 4.91 -8.77 15.23
N VAL A 162 4.33 -9.51 14.29
CA VAL A 162 5.10 -10.37 13.36
C VAL A 162 6.08 -9.55 12.53
N SER A 163 5.68 -8.37 12.06
CA SER A 163 6.54 -7.47 11.29
C SER A 163 7.67 -6.85 12.11
N LEU A 164 7.55 -6.78 13.43
CA LEU A 164 8.55 -6.18 14.33
C LEU A 164 9.47 -7.20 15.00
N GLU A 165 9.22 -8.49 14.80
CA GLU A 165 10.15 -9.52 15.32
C GLU A 165 11.54 -9.38 14.70
N PRO A 166 12.60 -9.51 15.53
CA PRO A 166 13.99 -9.27 15.14
C PRO A 166 14.53 -10.24 14.08
#